data_e28a2a30dc23a79daedcf0a203ce9d41
#
_entry.id   e28a2a30dc23a79daedcf0a203ce9d41
#
_cell.length_a   1.000
_cell.length_b   1.000
_cell.length_c   1.000
_cell.angle_alpha   90.00
_cell.angle_beta   90.00
_cell.angle_gamma   90.00
#
_symmetry.space_group_name_H-M   'P 1'
#
loop_
_entity.id
_entity.type
_entity.pdbx_description
1 polymer ?
#
loop_
_entity_poly.entity_id
_entity_poly.type
_entity_poly.pdbx_seq_one_letter_code
_entity_poly.pdbx_strand_id
1 'polypeptide(L)'
;MDITQLILDDHAEQRRLFSIIEQIDPKDVDALSAVWLRLSAFLDVHAEAEERFFYPDLIKLGEGANDADDGTVEGETEDAIEDHNKLRDAVKAVEQHPVGSPDWFAAVGRANVVNSKHMGEEERQGLTDFRLNADLDLRHDLAVRFAAFEAEHITGVKPVNKDPETYVEAHG
;
A
#
# COMPACT_ATOMS: atom_id res chain seq x y z
N MET A 1 -5.46 -14.07 -13.88
CA MET A 1 -4.85 -13.11 -12.93
C MET A 1 -5.91 -12.79 -11.89
N ASP A 2 -5.54 -12.55 -10.66
CA ASP A 2 -6.44 -12.28 -9.54
C ASP A 2 -5.89 -11.07 -8.77
N ILE A 3 -6.70 -10.02 -8.58
CA ILE A 3 -6.24 -8.78 -7.91
C ILE A 3 -5.73 -9.05 -6.50
N THR A 4 -6.36 -9.96 -5.75
CA THR A 4 -5.89 -10.28 -4.39
C THR A 4 -4.52 -10.95 -4.37
N GLN A 5 -4.18 -11.73 -5.40
CA GLN A 5 -2.85 -12.29 -5.54
C GLN A 5 -1.83 -11.25 -6.01
N LEU A 6 -2.23 -10.36 -6.91
CA LEU A 6 -1.36 -9.27 -7.39
C LEU A 6 -0.95 -8.35 -6.22
N ILE A 7 -1.90 -7.93 -5.39
CA ILE A 7 -1.62 -7.14 -4.18
C ILE A 7 -0.66 -7.88 -3.23
N LEU A 8 -0.88 -9.18 -2.99
CA LEU A 8 0.04 -9.99 -2.17
C LEU A 8 1.46 -10.08 -2.75
N ASP A 9 1.58 -10.18 -4.06
CA ASP A 9 2.89 -10.21 -4.75
C ASP A 9 3.61 -8.85 -4.60
N ASP A 10 2.86 -7.75 -4.67
CA ASP A 10 3.39 -6.40 -4.42
C ASP A 10 3.82 -6.21 -2.96
N HIS A 11 3.04 -6.67 -2.01
CA HIS A 11 3.42 -6.68 -0.59
C HIS A 11 4.73 -7.44 -0.36
N ALA A 12 4.89 -8.59 -1.02
CA ALA A 12 6.13 -9.35 -0.94
C ALA A 12 7.32 -8.58 -1.53
N GLU A 13 7.12 -7.85 -2.66
CA GLU A 13 8.16 -7.01 -3.26
C GLU A 13 8.49 -5.81 -2.37
N GLN A 14 7.51 -5.16 -1.75
CA GLN A 14 7.73 -4.06 -0.80
C GLN A 14 8.58 -4.53 0.38
N ARG A 15 8.24 -5.66 1.01
CA ARG A 15 9.04 -6.27 2.09
C ARG A 15 10.47 -6.57 1.63
N ARG A 16 10.62 -7.08 0.41
CA ARG A 16 11.93 -7.37 -0.18
C ARG A 16 12.77 -6.11 -0.35
N LEU A 17 12.19 -5.02 -0.84
CA LEU A 17 12.90 -3.75 -1.05
C LEU A 17 13.34 -3.11 0.28
N PHE A 18 12.50 -3.11 1.31
CA PHE A 18 12.90 -2.68 2.65
C PHE A 18 14.07 -3.53 3.18
N SER A 19 14.01 -4.84 3.02
CA SER A 19 15.10 -5.74 3.44
C SER A 19 16.41 -5.54 2.65
N ILE A 20 16.33 -5.16 1.38
CA ILE A 20 17.51 -4.81 0.59
C ILE A 20 18.18 -3.56 1.14
N ILE A 21 17.41 -2.51 1.49
CA ILE A 21 17.96 -1.28 2.08
C ILE A 21 18.78 -1.58 3.34
N GLU A 22 18.29 -2.48 4.20
CA GLU A 22 19.00 -2.88 5.43
C GLU A 22 20.34 -3.58 5.17
N GLN A 23 20.55 -4.14 3.98
CA GLN A 23 21.75 -4.90 3.61
C GLN A 23 22.79 -4.06 2.85
N ILE A 24 22.45 -2.85 2.42
CA ILE A 24 23.36 -1.95 1.71
C ILE A 24 24.29 -1.25 2.72
N ASP A 25 25.59 -1.16 2.40
CA ASP A 25 26.53 -0.39 3.21
C ASP A 25 26.02 1.06 3.36
N PRO A 26 25.91 1.60 4.58
CA PRO A 26 25.48 2.99 4.81
C PRO A 26 26.29 4.05 4.04
N LYS A 27 27.51 3.71 3.60
CA LYS A 27 28.36 4.59 2.80
C LYS A 27 28.05 4.53 1.30
N ASP A 28 27.32 3.52 0.85
CA ASP A 28 26.90 3.41 -0.55
C ASP A 28 25.60 4.20 -0.78
N VAL A 29 25.77 5.52 -0.73
CA VAL A 29 24.65 6.48 -0.86
C VAL A 29 23.94 6.35 -2.21
N ASP A 30 24.66 6.01 -3.27
CA ASP A 30 24.10 5.87 -4.61
C ASP A 30 23.17 4.64 -4.68
N ALA A 31 23.60 3.49 -4.13
CA ALA A 31 22.76 2.30 -4.08
C ALA A 31 21.54 2.52 -3.16
N LEU A 32 21.73 3.11 -1.97
CA LEU A 32 20.63 3.44 -1.07
C LEU A 32 19.60 4.36 -1.72
N SER A 33 20.07 5.43 -2.40
CA SER A 33 19.21 6.37 -3.11
C SER A 33 18.40 5.69 -4.21
N ALA A 34 19.05 4.83 -5.00
CA ALA A 34 18.40 4.13 -6.11
C ALA A 34 17.30 3.18 -5.64
N VAL A 35 17.56 2.38 -4.57
CA VAL A 35 16.58 1.45 -4.03
C VAL A 35 15.44 2.20 -3.33
N TRP A 36 15.75 3.27 -2.57
CA TRP A 36 14.73 4.08 -1.92
C TRP A 36 13.81 4.78 -2.93
N LEU A 37 14.36 5.37 -3.99
CA LEU A 37 13.57 6.02 -5.05
C LEU A 37 12.58 5.04 -5.68
N ARG A 38 13.03 3.81 -5.97
CA ARG A 38 12.16 2.76 -6.49
C ARG A 38 11.08 2.38 -5.49
N LEU A 39 11.45 2.18 -4.22
CA LEU A 39 10.51 1.75 -3.18
C LEU A 39 9.48 2.83 -2.90
N SER A 40 9.88 4.08 -2.69
CA SER A 40 8.95 5.18 -2.39
C SER A 40 7.94 5.40 -3.52
N ALA A 41 8.39 5.37 -4.79
CA ALA A 41 7.49 5.44 -5.93
C ALA A 41 6.51 4.26 -5.97
N PHE A 42 6.98 3.06 -5.65
CA PHE A 42 6.14 1.85 -5.65
C PHE A 42 5.09 1.90 -4.54
N LEU A 43 5.44 2.34 -3.32
CA LEU A 43 4.49 2.50 -2.21
C LEU A 43 3.34 3.46 -2.57
N ASP A 44 3.65 4.61 -3.16
CA ASP A 44 2.64 5.60 -3.55
C ASP A 44 1.75 5.10 -4.71
N VAL A 45 2.34 4.42 -5.70
CA VAL A 45 1.59 3.88 -6.85
C VAL A 45 0.66 2.75 -6.42
N HIS A 46 1.14 1.85 -5.57
CA HIS A 46 0.39 0.73 -5.05
C HIS A 46 -0.82 1.21 -4.22
N ALA A 47 -0.60 2.10 -3.25
CA ALA A 47 -1.68 2.68 -2.46
C ALA A 47 -2.74 3.40 -3.33
N GLU A 48 -2.32 4.16 -4.35
CA GLU A 48 -3.25 4.81 -5.27
C GLU A 48 -3.99 3.79 -6.16
N ALA A 49 -3.36 2.68 -6.54
CA ALA A 49 -4.00 1.62 -7.32
C ALA A 49 -5.07 0.88 -6.50
N GLU A 50 -4.82 0.58 -5.22
CA GLU A 50 -5.81 0.01 -4.32
C GLU A 50 -7.01 0.93 -4.12
N GLU A 51 -6.76 2.22 -3.88
CA GLU A 51 -7.78 3.23 -3.72
C GLU A 51 -8.64 3.43 -4.98
N ARG A 52 -8.15 3.07 -6.16
CA ARG A 52 -8.89 3.17 -7.44
C ARG A 52 -9.60 1.90 -7.86
N PHE A 53 -9.01 0.75 -7.57
CA PHE A 53 -9.44 -0.50 -8.21
C PHE A 53 -9.81 -1.61 -7.21
N PHE A 54 -9.41 -1.50 -5.94
CA PHE A 54 -9.70 -2.53 -4.95
C PHE A 54 -10.78 -2.08 -3.96
N TYR A 55 -10.54 -1.03 -3.20
CA TYR A 55 -11.46 -0.60 -2.15
C TYR A 55 -12.86 -0.21 -2.63
N PRO A 56 -13.06 0.44 -3.81
CA PRO A 56 -14.42 0.75 -4.27
C PRO A 56 -15.30 -0.48 -4.48
N ASP A 57 -14.72 -1.61 -4.87
CA ASP A 57 -15.46 -2.85 -5.04
C ASP A 57 -15.46 -3.71 -3.76
N LEU A 58 -14.45 -3.57 -2.89
CA LEU A 58 -14.47 -4.14 -1.53
C LEU A 58 -15.65 -3.58 -0.73
N ILE A 59 -15.84 -2.26 -0.68
CA ILE A 59 -16.96 -1.60 0.02
C ILE A 59 -18.33 -2.13 -0.45
N LYS A 60 -18.48 -2.42 -1.75
CA LYS A 60 -19.76 -2.86 -2.32
C LYS A 60 -20.06 -4.33 -2.11
N LEU A 61 -19.06 -5.16 -2.00
CA LEU A 61 -19.18 -6.62 -2.05
C LEU A 61 -18.74 -7.31 -0.75
N GLY A 62 -17.87 -6.65 0.03
CA GLY A 62 -17.37 -7.19 1.28
C GLY A 62 -18.44 -7.23 2.36
N GLU A 63 -18.25 -8.12 3.30
CA GLU A 63 -19.10 -8.30 4.48
C GLU A 63 -18.43 -7.84 5.77
N GLY A 64 -17.18 -7.40 5.67
CA GLY A 64 -16.32 -7.04 6.80
C GLY A 64 -15.70 -8.25 7.49
N ALA A 65 -14.53 -8.05 8.11
CA ALA A 65 -13.85 -9.09 8.86
C ALA A 65 -14.21 -9.02 10.35
N ASN A 66 -14.31 -10.18 10.99
CA ASN A 66 -14.69 -10.28 12.43
C ASN A 66 -13.66 -9.65 13.38
N ASP A 67 -12.46 -9.33 12.90
CA ASP A 67 -11.36 -8.71 13.66
C ASP A 67 -11.12 -7.23 13.29
N ALA A 68 -11.97 -6.62 12.45
CA ALA A 68 -11.98 -5.18 12.26
C ALA A 68 -12.47 -4.45 13.52
N ASP A 69 -12.01 -3.21 13.74
CA ASP A 69 -12.31 -2.44 14.94
C ASP A 69 -13.83 -2.25 15.17
N ASP A 70 -14.60 -2.05 14.12
CA ASP A 70 -16.06 -2.00 14.15
C ASP A 70 -16.77 -3.16 13.45
N GLY A 71 -16.02 -4.07 12.84
CA GLY A 71 -16.51 -5.27 12.15
C GLY A 71 -17.22 -4.99 10.83
N THR A 72 -17.08 -3.78 10.27
CA THR A 72 -17.70 -3.39 9.00
C THR A 72 -16.65 -3.23 7.89
N VAL A 73 -17.06 -3.42 6.63
CA VAL A 73 -16.19 -3.20 5.47
C VAL A 73 -15.86 -1.72 5.29
N GLU A 74 -16.77 -0.84 5.67
CA GLU A 74 -16.57 0.60 5.67
C GLU A 74 -15.46 0.99 6.65
N GLY A 75 -15.51 0.50 7.89
CA GLY A 75 -14.47 0.75 8.90
C GLY A 75 -13.11 0.19 8.50
N GLU A 76 -13.05 -1.04 7.95
CA GLU A 76 -11.82 -1.59 7.38
C GLU A 76 -11.22 -0.67 6.31
N THR A 77 -12.06 -0.13 5.42
CA THR A 77 -11.61 0.77 4.35
C THR A 77 -11.17 2.13 4.88
N GLU A 78 -11.88 2.70 5.87
CA GLU A 78 -11.46 3.94 6.53
C GLU A 78 -10.07 3.78 7.17
N ASP A 79 -9.84 2.68 7.89
CA ASP A 79 -8.55 2.36 8.50
C ASP A 79 -7.44 2.21 7.45
N ALA A 80 -7.73 1.55 6.32
CA ALA A 80 -6.79 1.39 5.22
C ALA A 80 -6.41 2.74 4.58
N ILE A 81 -7.38 3.62 4.34
CA ILE A 81 -7.11 4.98 3.82
C ILE A 81 -6.31 5.81 4.81
N GLU A 82 -6.60 5.70 6.11
CA GLU A 82 -5.82 6.38 7.15
C GLU A 82 -4.37 5.85 7.21
N ASP A 83 -4.17 4.55 7.07
CA ASP A 83 -2.82 3.95 7.07
C ASP A 83 -2.05 4.32 5.79
N HIS A 84 -2.69 4.45 4.62
CA HIS A 84 -2.08 5.04 3.43
C HIS A 84 -1.63 6.49 3.64
N ASN A 85 -2.46 7.30 4.29
CA ASN A 85 -2.08 8.68 4.62
C ASN A 85 -0.86 8.71 5.55
N LYS A 86 -0.83 7.86 6.60
CA LYS A 86 0.34 7.72 7.50
C LYS A 86 1.58 7.25 6.75
N LEU A 87 1.43 6.33 5.80
CA LEU A 87 2.54 5.84 4.98
C LEU A 87 3.11 6.95 4.09
N ARG A 88 2.27 7.72 3.40
CA ARG A 88 2.69 8.89 2.59
C ARG A 88 3.45 9.91 3.45
N ASP A 89 2.96 10.20 4.63
CA ASP A 89 3.63 11.10 5.56
C ASP A 89 4.98 10.53 6.05
N ALA A 90 5.06 9.22 6.29
CA ALA A 90 6.31 8.57 6.68
C ALA A 90 7.34 8.55 5.53
N VAL A 91 6.91 8.28 4.30
CA VAL A 91 7.76 8.35 3.09
C VAL A 91 8.32 9.76 2.92
N LYS A 92 7.48 10.79 3.03
CA LYS A 92 7.89 12.19 2.95
C LYS A 92 8.87 12.59 4.07
N ALA A 93 8.72 12.00 5.26
CA ALA A 93 9.65 12.26 6.37
C ALA A 93 11.07 11.71 6.09
N VAL A 94 11.21 10.62 5.34
CA VAL A 94 12.52 10.08 4.94
C VAL A 94 13.32 11.11 4.11
N GLU A 95 12.64 11.87 3.24
CA GLU A 95 13.26 12.88 2.38
C GLU A 95 13.88 14.06 3.14
N GLN A 96 13.53 14.24 4.42
CA GLN A 96 14.07 15.31 5.25
C GLN A 96 15.48 14.99 5.80
N HIS A 97 15.98 13.78 5.58
CA HIS A 97 17.25 13.32 6.11
C HIS A 97 18.24 12.98 5.00
N PRO A 98 19.56 13.26 5.20
CA PRO A 98 20.58 12.83 4.23
C PRO A 98 20.62 11.32 4.10
N VAL A 99 20.58 10.82 2.87
CA VAL A 99 20.60 9.37 2.58
C VAL A 99 21.82 8.72 3.23
N GLY A 100 21.60 7.56 3.86
CA GLY A 100 22.63 6.81 4.57
C GLY A 100 22.95 7.32 5.97
N SER A 101 22.34 8.44 6.42
CA SER A 101 22.50 8.91 7.80
C SER A 101 21.70 8.03 8.79
N PRO A 102 22.10 8.00 10.09
CA PRO A 102 21.31 7.28 11.10
C PRO A 102 19.84 7.73 11.16
N ASP A 103 19.57 9.02 11.00
CA ASP A 103 18.21 9.57 11.00
C ASP A 103 17.42 9.14 9.76
N TRP A 104 18.08 9.02 8.61
CA TRP A 104 17.48 8.48 7.39
C TRP A 104 17.05 7.02 7.59
N PHE A 105 17.95 6.16 8.10
CA PHE A 105 17.60 4.76 8.40
C PHE A 105 16.49 4.65 9.43
N ALA A 106 16.49 5.51 10.46
CA ALA A 106 15.42 5.55 11.45
C ALA A 106 14.07 5.95 10.80
N ALA A 107 14.07 6.88 9.85
CA ALA A 107 12.86 7.29 9.12
C ALA A 107 12.38 6.17 8.17
N VAL A 108 13.27 5.50 7.44
CA VAL A 108 12.94 4.31 6.61
C VAL A 108 12.34 3.20 7.48
N GLY A 109 12.92 2.94 8.65
CA GLY A 109 12.40 1.97 9.60
C GLY A 109 10.97 2.30 10.07
N ARG A 110 10.67 3.57 10.32
CA ARG A 110 9.29 4.02 10.65
C ARG A 110 8.32 3.78 9.48
N ALA A 111 8.71 4.12 8.26
CA ALA A 111 7.90 3.83 7.07
C ALA A 111 7.63 2.33 6.91
N ASN A 112 8.64 1.48 7.14
CA ASN A 112 8.48 0.03 7.12
C ASN A 112 7.49 -0.48 8.19
N VAL A 113 7.52 0.09 9.40
CA VAL A 113 6.58 -0.30 10.48
C VAL A 113 5.14 0.06 10.09
N VAL A 114 4.89 1.27 9.60
CA VAL A 114 3.56 1.70 9.14
C VAL A 114 3.07 0.80 8.00
N ASN A 115 3.90 0.59 6.98
CA ASN A 115 3.56 -0.25 5.84
C ASN A 115 3.30 -1.72 6.24
N SER A 116 4.11 -2.27 7.15
CA SER A 116 3.93 -3.66 7.61
C SER A 116 2.65 -3.87 8.41
N LYS A 117 2.23 -2.85 9.19
CA LYS A 117 0.95 -2.88 9.89
C LYS A 117 -0.20 -2.93 8.88
N HIS A 118 -0.24 -1.97 7.96
CA HIS A 118 -1.24 -1.87 6.91
C HIS A 118 -1.36 -3.18 6.11
N MET A 119 -0.26 -3.65 5.49
CA MET A 119 -0.26 -4.91 4.73
C MET A 119 -0.78 -6.10 5.55
N GLY A 120 -0.37 -6.18 6.84
CA GLY A 120 -0.80 -7.28 7.72
C GLY A 120 -2.30 -7.26 8.03
N GLU A 121 -2.91 -6.10 8.16
CA GLU A 121 -4.35 -5.92 8.34
C GLU A 121 -5.09 -6.24 7.05
N GLU A 122 -4.71 -5.65 5.94
CA GLU A 122 -5.33 -5.89 4.64
C GLU A 122 -5.28 -7.37 4.20
N GLU A 123 -4.14 -8.05 4.39
CA GLU A 123 -3.99 -9.48 4.06
C GLU A 123 -4.94 -10.37 4.86
N ARG A 124 -5.22 -10.03 6.13
CA ARG A 124 -6.15 -10.79 6.97
C ARG A 124 -7.60 -10.43 6.74
N GLN A 125 -7.89 -9.16 6.48
CA GLN A 125 -9.24 -8.59 6.38
C GLN A 125 -9.66 -8.45 4.93
N GLY A 126 -9.43 -7.30 4.31
CA GLY A 126 -9.95 -6.91 3.01
C GLY A 126 -9.67 -7.91 1.87
N LEU A 127 -8.43 -8.42 1.74
CA LEU A 127 -8.11 -9.39 0.70
C LEU A 127 -8.83 -10.74 0.91
N THR A 128 -8.97 -11.14 2.16
CA THR A 128 -9.67 -12.39 2.50
C THR A 128 -11.18 -12.26 2.24
N ASP A 129 -11.78 -11.16 2.70
CA ASP A 129 -13.19 -10.86 2.51
C ASP A 129 -13.54 -10.74 1.02
N PHE A 130 -12.78 -9.95 0.27
CA PHE A 130 -12.98 -9.78 -1.17
C PHE A 130 -12.85 -11.09 -1.95
N ARG A 131 -11.90 -11.95 -1.56
CA ARG A 131 -11.74 -13.27 -2.20
C ARG A 131 -12.95 -14.18 -1.99
N LEU A 132 -13.66 -14.04 -0.88
CA LEU A 132 -14.85 -14.82 -0.57
C LEU A 132 -16.10 -14.30 -1.30
N ASN A 133 -16.21 -12.99 -1.51
CA ASN A 133 -17.44 -12.34 -1.94
C ASN A 133 -17.41 -11.84 -3.40
N ALA A 134 -16.24 -11.60 -4.00
CA ALA A 134 -16.09 -11.23 -5.40
C ALA A 134 -15.83 -12.44 -6.30
N ASP A 135 -16.50 -12.50 -7.46
CA ASP A 135 -16.28 -13.56 -8.42
C ASP A 135 -14.91 -13.46 -9.15
N LEU A 136 -14.51 -14.55 -9.81
CA LEU A 136 -13.21 -14.63 -10.48
C LEU A 136 -13.09 -13.69 -11.67
N ASP A 137 -14.17 -13.43 -12.38
CA ASP A 137 -14.14 -12.56 -13.58
C ASP A 137 -13.91 -11.12 -13.16
N LEU A 138 -14.60 -10.64 -12.12
CA LEU A 138 -14.36 -9.31 -11.55
C LEU A 138 -12.94 -9.18 -11.02
N ARG A 139 -12.46 -10.16 -10.22
CA ARG A 139 -11.10 -10.15 -9.68
C ARG A 139 -10.04 -10.13 -10.79
N HIS A 140 -10.31 -10.78 -11.92
CA HIS A 140 -9.44 -10.75 -13.09
C HIS A 140 -9.45 -9.37 -13.76
N ASP A 141 -10.61 -8.79 -14.01
CA ASP A 141 -10.73 -7.48 -14.65
C ASP A 141 -10.07 -6.37 -13.83
N LEU A 142 -10.27 -6.40 -12.52
CA LEU A 142 -9.60 -5.47 -11.60
C LEU A 142 -8.08 -5.66 -11.59
N ALA A 143 -7.57 -6.90 -11.60
CA ALA A 143 -6.15 -7.18 -11.68
C ALA A 143 -5.51 -6.62 -12.95
N VAL A 144 -6.20 -6.72 -14.10
CA VAL A 144 -5.70 -6.15 -15.37
C VAL A 144 -5.62 -4.62 -15.28
N ARG A 145 -6.62 -3.97 -14.72
CA ARG A 145 -6.66 -2.50 -14.56
C ARG A 145 -5.60 -2.02 -13.57
N PHE A 146 -5.43 -2.72 -12.46
CA PHE A 146 -4.44 -2.45 -11.43
C PHE A 146 -3.03 -2.53 -12.04
N ALA A 147 -2.68 -3.66 -12.67
CA ALA A 147 -1.37 -3.85 -13.30
C ALA A 147 -1.09 -2.84 -14.43
N ALA A 148 -2.11 -2.45 -15.21
CA ALA A 148 -1.97 -1.43 -16.24
C ALA A 148 -1.64 -0.06 -15.62
N PHE A 149 -2.33 0.32 -14.55
CA PHE A 149 -2.09 1.56 -13.83
C PHE A 149 -0.66 1.61 -13.26
N GLU A 150 -0.20 0.55 -12.61
CA GLU A 150 1.17 0.49 -12.10
C GLU A 150 2.21 0.60 -13.20
N ALA A 151 2.00 -0.10 -14.34
CA ALA A 151 2.90 -0.03 -15.48
C ALA A 151 2.97 1.38 -16.10
N GLU A 152 1.85 2.10 -16.16
CA GLU A 152 1.77 3.48 -16.63
C GLU A 152 2.46 4.47 -15.66
N HIS A 153 2.49 4.15 -14.38
CA HIS A 153 3.00 5.02 -13.32
C HIS A 153 4.28 4.51 -12.65
N ILE A 154 5.06 3.70 -13.32
CA ILE A 154 6.26 3.04 -12.77
C ILE A 154 7.29 4.02 -12.14
N THR A 155 7.25 5.29 -12.51
CA THR A 155 8.12 6.34 -11.95
C THR A 155 7.49 7.08 -10.76
N GLY A 156 6.31 6.69 -10.34
CA GLY A 156 5.56 7.29 -9.23
C GLY A 156 4.32 8.06 -9.66
N VAL A 157 3.49 8.35 -8.69
CA VAL A 157 2.33 9.27 -8.78
C VAL A 157 2.57 10.46 -7.86
N LYS A 158 1.73 11.49 -7.97
CA LYS A 158 1.72 12.57 -6.98
C LYS A 158 0.88 12.11 -5.78
N PRO A 159 1.49 11.82 -4.62
CA PRO A 159 0.76 11.34 -3.46
C PRO A 159 -0.20 12.43 -2.95
N VAL A 160 -1.43 12.02 -2.60
CA VAL A 160 -2.47 12.89 -2.04
C VAL A 160 -3.17 12.16 -0.91
N ASN A 161 -3.11 12.73 0.29
CA ASN A 161 -3.87 12.22 1.43
C ASN A 161 -5.37 12.40 1.17
N LYS A 162 -6.14 11.38 1.51
CA LYS A 162 -7.61 11.35 1.37
C LYS A 162 -8.26 11.35 2.74
N ASP A 163 -9.40 12.00 2.85
CA ASP A 163 -10.22 11.91 4.05
C ASP A 163 -10.96 10.56 4.04
N PRO A 164 -10.78 9.70 5.08
CA PRO A 164 -11.30 8.34 5.07
C PRO A 164 -12.84 8.28 4.97
N GLU A 165 -13.55 9.06 5.79
CA GLU A 165 -15.02 9.09 5.79
C GLU A 165 -15.56 9.56 4.43
N THR A 166 -15.02 10.65 3.90
CA THR A 166 -15.40 11.17 2.56
C THR A 166 -15.11 10.15 1.46
N TYR A 167 -14.01 9.40 1.57
CA TYR A 167 -13.67 8.37 0.59
C TYR A 167 -14.70 7.24 0.60
N VAL A 168 -15.03 6.72 1.78
CA VAL A 168 -16.03 5.64 1.92
C VAL A 168 -17.41 6.10 1.47
N GLU A 169 -17.87 7.30 1.87
CA GLU A 169 -19.15 7.87 1.42
C GLU A 169 -19.25 8.01 -0.11
N ALA A 170 -18.13 8.27 -0.78
CA ALA A 170 -18.10 8.44 -2.24
C ALA A 170 -18.16 7.12 -3.03
N HIS A 171 -17.89 5.99 -2.40
CA HIS A 171 -17.76 4.68 -3.05
C HIS A 171 -18.74 3.62 -2.54
N GLY A 172 -19.41 3.88 -1.38
CA GLY A 172 -20.41 3.02 -0.74
C GLY A 172 -21.85 3.12 -1.25
#